data_93ac5bbedaef20b9e42e56f5a6357594
#
_entry.id   93ac5bbedaef20b9e42e56f5a6357594
#
_cell.length_a   1.000
_cell.length_b   1.000
_cell.length_c   1.000
_cell.angle_alpha   90.00
_cell.angle_beta   90.00
_cell.angle_gamma   90.00
#
_symmetry.space_group_name_H-M   'P 1'
#
loop_
_entity.id
_entity.type
_entity.pdbx_description
1 polymer ?
#
loop_
_entity_poly.entity_id
_entity_poly.type
_entity_poly.pdbx_seq_one_letter_code
_entity_poly.pdbx_strand_id
1 'polypeptide(L)'
;MNLPLILQMSLTFLKIGAFSFGGGYAILPVIRHEVVGIHHWLTDREFLNILSISQVTPGPVAINTSTYVGYKMGGLPGSMAATIAVVVTCITLSVLLAGRLYPYREHRLIQSVFSALRPIVIALILSAAVSTGLTVDWDWRSVTIGAIAFLLLTRVKVRVTWVMGISGLLGAVFYELMG
;
A
#
# COMPACT_ATOMS: atom_id res chain seq x y z
N MET A 1 9.60 -13.37 -24.89
CA MET A 1 8.95 -13.39 -23.56
C MET A 1 9.74 -14.37 -22.70
N ASN A 2 10.48 -13.87 -21.71
CA ASN A 2 11.30 -14.74 -20.86
C ASN A 2 10.41 -15.44 -19.81
N LEU A 3 9.84 -16.58 -20.20
CA LEU A 3 8.99 -17.40 -19.32
C LEU A 3 9.64 -17.72 -17.97
N PRO A 4 10.97 -18.06 -17.91
CA PRO A 4 11.63 -18.29 -16.64
C PRO A 4 11.65 -17.04 -15.72
N LEU A 5 11.79 -15.84 -16.28
CA LEU A 5 11.77 -14.61 -15.51
C LEU A 5 10.37 -14.34 -14.91
N ILE A 6 9.31 -14.52 -15.68
CA ILE A 6 7.93 -14.33 -15.20
C ILE A 6 7.61 -15.32 -14.09
N LEU A 7 8.03 -16.58 -14.23
CA LEU A 7 7.84 -17.59 -13.21
C LEU A 7 8.61 -17.24 -11.92
N GLN A 8 9.86 -16.84 -12.05
CA GLN A 8 10.69 -16.40 -10.93
C GLN A 8 10.07 -15.19 -10.22
N MET A 9 9.59 -14.19 -10.98
CA MET A 9 8.88 -13.04 -10.43
C MET A 9 7.61 -13.47 -9.68
N SER A 10 6.80 -14.34 -10.27
CA SER A 10 5.59 -14.84 -9.62
C SER A 10 5.90 -15.52 -8.29
N LEU A 11 6.89 -16.39 -8.23
CA LEU A 11 7.31 -17.05 -7.00
C LEU A 11 7.84 -16.07 -5.94
N THR A 12 8.63 -15.09 -6.37
CA THR A 12 9.14 -14.06 -5.47
C THR A 12 8.00 -13.21 -4.90
N PHE A 13 7.05 -12.79 -5.75
CA PHE A 13 5.92 -11.99 -5.28
C PHE A 13 4.85 -12.79 -4.52
N LEU A 14 4.74 -14.10 -4.73
CA LEU A 14 4.00 -14.99 -3.83
C LEU A 14 4.62 -14.99 -2.42
N LYS A 15 5.94 -15.11 -2.34
CA LYS A 15 6.68 -15.03 -1.07
C LYS A 15 6.48 -13.68 -0.40
N ILE A 16 6.64 -12.57 -1.13
CA ILE A 16 6.42 -11.22 -0.63
C ILE A 16 4.99 -11.07 -0.11
N GLY A 17 3.98 -11.54 -0.84
CA GLY A 17 2.58 -11.53 -0.42
C GLY A 17 2.35 -12.29 0.89
N ALA A 18 3.06 -13.42 1.12
CA ALA A 18 2.97 -14.18 2.34
C ALA A 18 3.49 -13.43 3.58
N PHE A 19 4.46 -12.55 3.40
CA PHE A 19 5.01 -11.70 4.46
C PHE A 19 4.38 -10.31 4.52
N SER A 20 3.31 -10.06 3.77
CA SER A 20 2.63 -8.77 3.72
C SER A 20 1.75 -8.51 4.96
N PHE A 21 2.33 -8.69 6.15
CA PHE A 21 1.68 -8.39 7.41
C PHE A 21 1.99 -6.95 7.84
N GLY A 22 1.00 -6.23 8.37
CA GLY A 22 1.22 -4.95 9.03
C GLY A 22 1.02 -3.69 8.19
N GLY A 23 0.64 -3.79 6.91
CA GLY A 23 0.29 -2.63 6.08
C GLY A 23 1.41 -2.07 5.22
N GLY A 24 1.09 -1.03 4.42
CA GLY A 24 1.81 -0.61 3.22
C GLY A 24 3.32 -0.40 3.33
N TYR A 25 3.82 0.17 4.40
CA TYR A 25 5.27 0.46 4.52
C TYR A 25 6.09 -0.68 5.13
N ALA A 26 5.48 -1.54 5.94
CA ALA A 26 6.19 -2.63 6.60
C ALA A 26 6.74 -3.69 5.63
N ILE A 27 6.14 -3.82 4.46
CA ILE A 27 6.54 -4.77 3.42
C ILE A 27 7.71 -4.25 2.55
N LEU A 28 7.97 -2.94 2.53
CA LEU A 28 8.97 -2.35 1.64
C LEU A 28 10.39 -2.87 1.83
N PRO A 29 10.88 -3.08 3.06
CA PRO A 29 12.18 -3.70 3.27
C PRO A 29 12.27 -5.10 2.67
N VAL A 30 11.18 -5.89 2.73
CA VAL A 30 11.12 -7.24 2.17
C VAL A 30 11.16 -7.17 0.65
N ILE A 31 10.38 -6.29 0.03
CA ILE A 31 10.40 -6.09 -1.43
C ILE A 31 11.80 -5.66 -1.87
N ARG A 32 12.39 -4.66 -1.20
CA ARG A 32 13.75 -4.18 -1.53
C ARG A 32 14.77 -5.30 -1.42
N HIS A 33 14.73 -6.08 -0.36
CA HIS A 33 15.64 -7.20 -0.15
C HIS A 33 15.55 -8.23 -1.29
N GLU A 34 14.34 -8.57 -1.74
CA GLU A 34 14.14 -9.50 -2.85
C GLU A 34 14.58 -8.89 -4.19
N VAL A 35 14.09 -7.70 -4.54
CA VAL A 35 14.28 -7.17 -5.90
C VAL A 35 15.64 -6.49 -6.12
N VAL A 36 16.24 -5.94 -5.09
CA VAL A 36 17.57 -5.30 -5.14
C VAL A 36 18.65 -6.24 -4.60
N GLY A 37 18.41 -6.83 -3.41
CA GLY A 37 19.44 -7.60 -2.72
C GLY A 37 19.65 -8.99 -3.29
N ILE A 38 18.59 -9.78 -3.54
CA ILE A 38 18.70 -11.16 -3.97
C ILE A 38 18.75 -11.29 -5.50
N HIS A 39 17.75 -10.72 -6.16
CA HIS A 39 17.58 -10.92 -7.61
C HIS A 39 18.31 -9.89 -8.47
N HIS A 40 18.75 -8.77 -7.88
CA HIS A 40 19.41 -7.66 -8.59
C HIS A 40 18.61 -7.18 -9.81
N TRP A 41 17.27 -7.25 -9.73
CA TRP A 41 16.39 -6.76 -10.79
C TRP A 41 16.38 -5.25 -10.90
N LEU A 42 16.63 -4.57 -9.76
CA LEU A 42 16.66 -3.12 -9.67
C LEU A 42 17.90 -2.66 -8.90
N THR A 43 18.37 -1.47 -9.21
CA THR A 43 19.27 -0.72 -8.36
C THR A 43 18.48 -0.04 -7.22
N ASP A 44 19.15 0.36 -6.14
CA ASP A 44 18.53 1.12 -5.05
C ASP A 44 17.85 2.38 -5.54
N ARG A 45 18.47 3.11 -6.47
CA ARG A 45 17.92 4.33 -7.04
C ARG A 45 16.62 4.07 -7.83
N GLU A 46 16.60 3.00 -8.60
CA GLU A 46 15.40 2.60 -9.34
C GLU A 46 14.28 2.16 -8.42
N PHE A 47 14.61 1.43 -7.36
CA PHE A 47 13.64 1.05 -6.35
C PHE A 47 13.02 2.27 -5.65
N LEU A 48 13.83 3.27 -5.28
CA LEU A 48 13.34 4.52 -4.69
C LEU A 48 12.41 5.29 -5.65
N ASN A 49 12.72 5.32 -6.95
CA ASN A 49 11.86 5.95 -7.94
C ASN A 49 10.50 5.24 -8.04
N ILE A 50 10.51 3.90 -8.10
CA ILE A 50 9.29 3.08 -8.12
C ILE A 50 8.48 3.29 -6.84
N LEU A 51 9.14 3.35 -5.70
CA LEU A 51 8.50 3.59 -4.42
C LEU A 51 7.81 4.96 -4.39
N SER A 52 8.47 6.01 -4.85
CA SER A 52 7.89 7.36 -4.93
C SER A 52 6.62 7.37 -5.78
N ILE A 53 6.64 6.73 -6.97
CA ILE A 53 5.45 6.60 -7.82
C ILE A 53 4.36 5.78 -7.13
N SER A 54 4.73 4.69 -6.46
CA SER A 54 3.77 3.83 -5.75
C SER A 54 3.08 4.54 -4.60
N GLN A 55 3.72 5.51 -3.98
CA GLN A 55 3.15 6.29 -2.88
C GLN A 55 2.12 7.32 -3.35
N VAL A 56 2.30 7.92 -4.53
CA VAL A 56 1.33 8.87 -5.10
C VAL A 56 0.19 8.15 -5.84
N THR A 57 0.36 6.87 -6.16
CA THR A 57 -0.68 6.06 -6.80
C THR A 57 -1.70 5.60 -5.74
N PRO A 58 -3.00 5.88 -5.91
CA PRO A 58 -4.00 5.43 -4.94
C PRO A 58 -4.09 3.91 -4.90
N GLY A 59 -3.88 3.33 -3.70
CA GLY A 59 -3.94 1.88 -3.49
C GLY A 59 -2.90 1.38 -2.50
N PRO A 60 -2.90 0.07 -2.18
CA PRO A 60 -1.90 -0.54 -1.31
C PRO A 60 -0.50 -0.44 -1.93
N VAL A 61 0.44 0.15 -1.22
CA VAL A 61 1.81 0.37 -1.71
C VAL A 61 2.49 -0.93 -2.16
N ALA A 62 2.24 -2.04 -1.46
CA ALA A 62 2.75 -3.35 -1.85
C ALA A 62 2.27 -3.79 -3.25
N ILE A 63 0.98 -3.57 -3.55
CA ILE A 63 0.39 -3.92 -4.85
C ILE A 63 0.94 -2.97 -5.92
N ASN A 64 0.94 -1.67 -5.67
CA ASN A 64 1.47 -0.68 -6.60
C ASN A 64 2.94 -0.96 -6.92
N THR A 65 3.78 -1.18 -5.90
CA THR A 65 5.21 -1.48 -6.09
C THR A 65 5.40 -2.78 -6.87
N SER A 66 4.66 -3.86 -6.55
CA SER A 66 4.75 -5.13 -7.30
C SER A 66 4.36 -4.97 -8.77
N THR A 67 3.32 -4.17 -9.04
CA THR A 67 2.87 -3.84 -10.39
C THR A 67 3.96 -3.13 -11.19
N TYR A 68 4.59 -2.11 -10.60
CA TYR A 68 5.66 -1.35 -11.25
C TYR A 68 6.93 -2.18 -11.46
N VAL A 69 7.36 -2.94 -10.45
CA VAL A 69 8.52 -3.83 -10.59
C VAL A 69 8.25 -4.86 -11.68
N GLY A 70 7.08 -5.48 -11.65
CA GLY A 70 6.66 -6.44 -12.67
C GLY A 70 6.66 -5.86 -14.07
N TYR A 71 6.14 -4.65 -14.24
CA TYR A 71 6.13 -3.95 -15.51
C TYR A 71 7.54 -3.65 -16.03
N LYS A 72 8.40 -3.16 -15.15
CA LYS A 72 9.78 -2.83 -15.53
C LYS A 72 10.57 -4.05 -15.99
N MET A 73 10.35 -5.20 -15.37
CA MET A 73 11.11 -6.42 -15.65
C MET A 73 10.54 -7.25 -16.79
N GLY A 74 9.22 -7.31 -16.93
CA GLY A 74 8.55 -8.20 -17.89
C GLY A 74 7.41 -7.55 -18.66
N GLY A 75 7.32 -6.21 -18.68
CA GLY A 75 6.23 -5.48 -19.35
C GLY A 75 4.87 -5.82 -18.74
N LEU A 76 3.83 -5.74 -19.58
CA LEU A 76 2.46 -6.02 -19.15
C LEU A 76 2.28 -7.43 -18.55
N PRO A 77 2.80 -8.52 -19.14
CA PRO A 77 2.71 -9.86 -18.54
C PRO A 77 3.39 -9.96 -17.18
N GLY A 78 4.55 -9.33 -17.02
CA GLY A 78 5.27 -9.28 -15.74
C GLY A 78 4.50 -8.52 -14.66
N SER A 79 3.91 -7.38 -15.03
CA SER A 79 3.04 -6.59 -14.16
C SER A 79 1.85 -7.42 -13.64
N MET A 80 1.14 -8.08 -14.55
CA MET A 80 0.01 -8.95 -14.18
C MET A 80 0.45 -10.09 -13.27
N ALA A 81 1.53 -10.78 -13.62
CA ALA A 81 2.03 -11.92 -12.86
C ALA A 81 2.42 -11.52 -11.43
N ALA A 82 3.18 -10.44 -11.26
CA ALA A 82 3.60 -9.95 -9.95
C ALA A 82 2.42 -9.50 -9.09
N THR A 83 1.50 -8.74 -9.67
CA THR A 83 0.30 -8.25 -8.98
C THR A 83 -0.61 -9.38 -8.54
N ILE A 84 -0.93 -10.31 -9.46
CA ILE A 84 -1.77 -11.47 -9.16
C ILE A 84 -1.12 -12.34 -8.08
N ALA A 85 0.18 -12.56 -8.14
CA ALA A 85 0.90 -13.35 -7.15
C ALA A 85 0.75 -12.78 -5.73
N VAL A 86 0.97 -11.47 -5.55
CA VAL A 86 0.79 -10.81 -4.24
C VAL A 86 -0.65 -10.93 -3.77
N VAL A 87 -1.62 -10.60 -4.62
CA VAL A 87 -3.05 -10.57 -4.27
C VAL A 87 -3.57 -11.96 -3.93
N VAL A 88 -3.25 -12.96 -4.75
CA VAL A 88 -3.67 -14.35 -4.52
C VAL A 88 -3.12 -14.87 -3.19
N THR A 89 -1.86 -14.57 -2.89
CA THR A 89 -1.26 -15.00 -1.61
C THR A 89 -1.96 -14.34 -0.43
N CYS A 90 -2.19 -13.03 -0.48
CA CYS A 90 -2.89 -12.30 0.58
C CYS A 90 -4.31 -12.85 0.80
N ILE A 91 -5.06 -13.08 -0.28
CA ILE A 91 -6.43 -13.64 -0.20
C ILE A 91 -6.38 -15.05 0.37
N THR A 92 -5.52 -15.92 -0.17
CA THR A 92 -5.44 -17.32 0.25
C THR A 92 -5.10 -17.43 1.74
N LEU A 93 -4.08 -16.71 2.19
CA LEU A 93 -3.71 -16.68 3.61
C LEU A 93 -4.83 -16.14 4.49
N SER A 94 -5.49 -15.05 4.06
CA SER A 94 -6.59 -14.47 4.81
C SER A 94 -7.77 -15.45 4.96
N VAL A 95 -8.14 -16.13 3.87
CA VAL A 95 -9.24 -17.12 3.88
C VAL A 95 -8.87 -18.34 4.73
N LEU A 96 -7.65 -18.86 4.59
CA LEU A 96 -7.18 -20.01 5.37
C LEU A 96 -7.12 -19.69 6.86
N LEU A 97 -6.55 -18.55 7.22
CA LEU A 97 -6.47 -18.10 8.62
C LEU A 97 -7.85 -17.82 9.19
N ALA A 98 -8.69 -17.10 8.45
CA ALA A 98 -10.06 -16.84 8.89
C ALA A 98 -10.84 -18.14 9.10
N GLY A 99 -10.78 -19.08 8.15
CA GLY A 99 -11.47 -20.37 8.25
C GLY A 99 -11.01 -21.20 9.45
N ARG A 100 -9.70 -21.17 9.76
CA ARG A 100 -9.13 -21.88 10.91
C ARG A 100 -9.39 -21.18 12.25
N LEU A 101 -9.35 -19.87 12.30
CA LEU A 101 -9.48 -19.08 13.53
C LEU A 101 -10.94 -18.79 13.89
N TYR A 102 -11.84 -18.76 12.91
CA TYR A 102 -13.25 -18.42 13.13
C TYR A 102 -13.97 -19.30 14.16
N PRO A 103 -13.79 -20.64 14.18
CA PRO A 103 -14.38 -21.50 15.22
C PRO A 103 -13.92 -21.15 16.65
N TYR A 104 -12.70 -20.61 16.78
CA TYR A 104 -12.08 -20.28 18.06
C TYR A 104 -12.17 -18.80 18.42
N ARG A 105 -12.97 -18.00 17.71
CA ARG A 105 -13.08 -16.54 17.92
C ARG A 105 -13.48 -16.14 19.35
N GLU A 106 -14.17 -17.02 20.09
CA GLU A 106 -14.60 -16.81 21.47
C GLU A 106 -13.56 -17.28 22.49
N HIS A 107 -12.50 -17.94 22.03
CA HIS A 107 -11.46 -18.42 22.93
C HIS A 107 -10.63 -17.26 23.46
N ARG A 108 -10.40 -17.23 24.79
CA ARG A 108 -9.70 -16.12 25.49
C ARG A 108 -8.35 -15.75 24.87
N LEU A 109 -7.55 -16.73 24.45
CA LEU A 109 -6.25 -16.48 23.83
C LEU A 109 -6.38 -15.70 22.51
N ILE A 110 -7.35 -16.08 21.66
CA ILE A 110 -7.58 -15.40 20.37
C ILE A 110 -8.07 -13.97 20.61
N GLN A 111 -9.00 -13.79 21.54
CA GLN A 111 -9.47 -12.45 21.92
C GLN A 111 -8.33 -11.58 22.48
N SER A 112 -7.46 -12.15 23.31
CA SER A 112 -6.28 -11.44 23.83
C SER A 112 -5.31 -11.02 22.73
N VAL A 113 -5.04 -11.90 21.77
CA VAL A 113 -4.18 -11.58 20.61
C VAL A 113 -4.79 -10.44 19.79
N PHE A 114 -6.09 -10.52 19.43
CA PHE A 114 -6.76 -9.45 18.69
C PHE A 114 -6.82 -8.13 19.47
N SER A 115 -7.02 -8.20 20.79
CA SER A 115 -7.00 -7.02 21.64
C SER A 115 -5.62 -6.36 21.69
N ALA A 116 -4.56 -7.17 21.74
CA ALA A 116 -3.18 -6.67 21.69
C ALA A 116 -2.79 -6.09 20.32
N LEU A 117 -3.40 -6.58 19.24
CA LEU A 117 -3.14 -6.07 17.88
C LEU A 117 -3.81 -4.70 17.61
N ARG A 118 -4.94 -4.40 18.27
CA ARG A 118 -5.67 -3.14 18.06
C ARG A 118 -4.80 -1.89 18.26
N PRO A 119 -4.08 -1.71 19.38
CA PRO A 119 -3.23 -0.53 19.56
C PRO A 119 -2.09 -0.48 18.54
N ILE A 120 -1.56 -1.64 18.10
CA ILE A 120 -0.50 -1.70 17.08
C ILE A 120 -1.04 -1.17 15.75
N VAL A 121 -2.24 -1.57 15.33
CA VAL A 121 -2.87 -1.07 14.09
C VAL A 121 -3.11 0.44 14.18
N ILE A 122 -3.59 0.94 15.31
CA ILE A 122 -3.78 2.38 15.53
C ILE A 122 -2.44 3.12 15.43
N ALA A 123 -1.38 2.59 16.07
CA ALA A 123 -0.04 3.17 16.00
C ALA A 123 0.51 3.20 14.57
N LEU A 124 0.28 2.14 13.78
CA LEU A 124 0.67 2.09 12.37
C LEU A 124 -0.08 3.13 11.52
N ILE A 125 -1.38 3.30 11.74
CA ILE A 125 -2.19 4.31 11.03
C ILE A 125 -1.69 5.72 11.40
N LEU A 126 -1.45 5.99 12.69
CA LEU A 126 -0.91 7.27 13.14
C LEU A 126 0.49 7.53 12.58
N SER A 127 1.36 6.52 12.59
CA SER A 127 2.70 6.62 12.00
C SER A 127 2.64 6.95 10.51
N ALA A 128 1.76 6.28 9.76
CA ALA A 128 1.55 6.58 8.35
C ALA A 128 1.01 8.00 8.13
N ALA A 129 0.07 8.45 8.95
CA ALA A 129 -0.49 9.80 8.87
C ALA A 129 0.59 10.86 9.16
N VAL A 130 1.39 10.67 10.20
CA VAL A 130 2.50 11.58 10.55
C VAL A 130 3.56 11.58 9.44
N SER A 131 3.98 10.40 8.98
CA SER A 131 4.97 10.27 7.91
C SER A 131 4.50 10.97 6.62
N THR A 132 3.25 10.77 6.23
CA THR A 132 2.67 11.45 5.08
C THR A 132 2.55 12.97 5.32
N GLY A 133 2.13 13.37 6.51
CA GLY A 133 2.05 14.79 6.88
C GLY A 133 3.39 15.51 6.84
N LEU A 134 4.50 14.84 7.17
CA LEU A 134 5.85 15.39 7.10
C LEU A 134 6.38 15.54 5.66
N THR A 135 5.80 14.85 4.68
CA THR A 135 6.19 14.95 3.26
C THR A 135 5.37 15.97 2.48
N VAL A 136 4.32 16.51 3.07
CA VAL A 136 3.47 17.54 2.45
C VAL A 136 4.09 18.91 2.69
N ASP A 137 4.22 19.72 1.62
CA ASP A 137 4.53 21.14 1.77
C ASP A 137 3.33 21.85 2.39
N TRP A 138 3.51 22.28 3.65
CA TRP A 138 2.46 22.96 4.42
C TRP A 138 2.30 24.40 3.96
N ASP A 139 1.58 24.56 2.85
CA ASP A 139 1.10 25.86 2.39
C ASP A 139 -0.35 26.10 2.89
N TRP A 140 -0.77 27.34 3.00
CA TRP A 140 -2.14 27.69 3.40
C TRP A 140 -3.20 27.00 2.53
N ARG A 141 -2.89 26.72 1.26
CA ARG A 141 -3.72 25.99 0.28
C ARG A 141 -3.93 24.54 0.75
N SER A 142 -2.86 23.84 1.06
CA SER A 142 -2.90 22.45 1.56
C SER A 142 -3.68 22.34 2.87
N VAL A 143 -3.48 23.30 3.78
CA VAL A 143 -4.21 23.36 5.06
C VAL A 143 -5.70 23.56 4.82
N THR A 144 -6.08 24.46 3.91
CA THR A 144 -7.48 24.75 3.59
C THR A 144 -8.17 23.53 2.97
N ILE A 145 -7.52 22.86 2.00
CA ILE A 145 -8.05 21.63 1.39
C ILE A 145 -8.19 20.53 2.44
N GLY A 146 -7.19 20.36 3.30
CA GLY A 146 -7.23 19.40 4.40
C GLY A 146 -8.35 19.66 5.39
N ALA A 147 -8.58 20.91 5.77
CA ALA A 147 -9.66 21.31 6.66
C ALA A 147 -11.04 21.03 6.04
N ILE A 148 -11.22 21.37 4.76
CA ILE A 148 -12.46 21.08 4.02
C ILE A 148 -12.70 19.58 3.95
N ALA A 149 -11.67 18.78 3.59
CA ALA A 149 -11.76 17.33 3.54
C ALA A 149 -12.13 16.73 4.91
N PHE A 150 -11.51 17.21 5.98
CA PHE A 150 -11.81 16.78 7.35
C PHE A 150 -13.26 17.11 7.74
N LEU A 151 -13.76 18.29 7.43
CA LEU A 151 -15.16 18.68 7.69
C LEU A 151 -16.14 17.83 6.89
N LEU A 152 -15.87 17.58 5.62
CA LEU A 152 -16.70 16.73 4.77
C LEU A 152 -16.79 15.29 5.29
N LEU A 153 -15.69 14.74 5.77
CA LEU A 153 -15.65 13.38 6.33
C LEU A 153 -16.34 13.28 7.69
N THR A 154 -16.12 14.27 8.58
CA THR A 154 -16.57 14.18 9.99
C THR A 154 -17.99 14.70 10.19
N ARG A 155 -18.34 15.84 9.55
CA ARG A 155 -19.64 16.48 9.76
C ARG A 155 -20.67 16.08 8.71
N VAL A 156 -20.29 16.07 7.44
CA VAL A 156 -21.22 15.78 6.33
C VAL A 156 -21.28 14.27 6.05
N LYS A 157 -20.31 13.49 6.53
CA LYS A 157 -20.21 12.02 6.35
C LYS A 157 -20.26 11.61 4.88
N VAL A 158 -19.65 12.41 4.01
CA VAL A 158 -19.51 12.12 2.58
C VAL A 158 -18.60 10.91 2.40
N ARG A 159 -18.86 10.08 1.40
CA ARG A 159 -17.99 8.93 1.08
C ARG A 159 -16.59 9.43 0.70
N VAL A 160 -15.56 8.73 1.19
CA VAL A 160 -14.14 9.08 0.98
C VAL A 160 -13.82 9.33 -0.50
N THR A 161 -14.38 8.54 -1.41
CA THR A 161 -14.18 8.68 -2.86
C THR A 161 -14.58 10.07 -3.38
N TRP A 162 -15.71 10.63 -2.91
CA TRP A 162 -16.14 11.97 -3.29
C TRP A 162 -15.26 13.05 -2.68
N VAL A 163 -14.82 12.85 -1.44
CA VAL A 163 -13.89 13.79 -0.79
C VAL A 163 -12.56 13.83 -1.53
N MET A 164 -12.03 12.70 -1.97
CA MET A 164 -10.82 12.66 -2.82
C MET A 164 -11.00 13.42 -4.13
N GLY A 165 -12.14 13.23 -4.83
CA GLY A 165 -12.45 13.96 -6.06
C GLY A 165 -12.55 15.47 -5.85
N ILE A 166 -13.27 15.90 -4.80
CA ILE A 166 -13.42 17.32 -4.44
C ILE A 166 -12.06 17.94 -4.07
N SER A 167 -11.28 17.25 -3.24
CA SER A 167 -9.94 17.73 -2.84
C SER A 167 -8.99 17.82 -4.03
N GLY A 168 -9.06 16.87 -4.97
CA GLY A 168 -8.28 16.91 -6.21
C GLY A 168 -8.66 18.09 -7.10
N LEU A 169 -9.96 18.35 -7.28
CA LEU A 169 -10.45 19.52 -8.03
C LEU A 169 -10.05 20.83 -7.37
N LEU A 170 -10.21 20.94 -6.05
CA LEU A 170 -9.76 22.11 -5.30
C LEU A 170 -8.25 22.34 -5.43
N GLY A 171 -7.46 21.25 -5.37
CA GLY A 171 -6.02 21.30 -5.59
C GLY A 171 -5.70 21.86 -6.98
N ALA A 172 -6.29 21.30 -8.04
CA ALA A 172 -6.10 21.79 -9.39
C ALA A 172 -6.44 23.27 -9.53
N VAL A 173 -7.59 23.70 -8.98
CA VAL A 173 -8.02 25.11 -9.03
C VAL A 173 -7.07 26.03 -8.26
N PHE A 174 -6.66 25.66 -7.04
CA PHE A 174 -5.79 26.51 -6.23
C PHE A 174 -4.36 26.60 -6.76
N TYR A 175 -3.83 25.53 -7.36
CA TYR A 175 -2.45 25.52 -7.85
C TYR A 175 -2.33 26.01 -9.30
N GLU A 176 -3.37 25.88 -10.11
CA GLU A 176 -3.34 26.29 -11.53
C GLU A 176 -3.87 27.73 -11.76
N LEU A 177 -4.86 28.21 -10.96
CA LEU A 177 -5.44 29.53 -11.09
C LEU A 177 -4.78 30.60 -10.21
N MET A 178 -4.08 30.21 -9.15
CA MET A 178 -3.46 31.13 -8.19
C MET A 178 -1.93 30.98 -8.10
N GLY A 179 -1.32 30.14 -8.94
CA GLY A 179 0.12 29.99 -9.13
C GLY A 179 0.57 30.76 -10.33
#